data_e291bb363a853aeec1e41a275d88cadf
#
_entry.id   e291bb363a853aeec1e41a275d88cadf
#
_cell.length_a   1.000
_cell.length_b   1.000
_cell.length_c   1.000
_cell.angle_alpha   90.00
_cell.angle_beta   90.00
_cell.angle_gamma   90.00
#
_symmetry.space_group_name_H-M   'P 1'
#
loop_
_entity.id
_entity.type
_entity.pdbx_description
1 polymer ?
#
loop_
_entity_poly.entity_id
_entity_poly.type
_entity_poly.pdbx_seq_one_letter_code
_entity_poly.pdbx_strand_id
1 'polypeptide(L)'
;NDTVTELNTVMDASIPEDCDLLLMYAPTTDLSETEVSALETYLQKGGKMMVILGDKEKGELPNLEALMKTYGLEMADGYIADTQRNYQGNYYYIFPELSLDSDLSSGISSEMVLVINSHGLTQIDPVRDTITTTPFMTTSQGGYAVTEDAQTEGTYVLGAVATESVTDAASADAATSDSAENAEDTEATSETDTSENTASEVNTTQSRLTVIASASLIDPQVTDSFSTLENSQLFMNAVTANFDNTQNISIEPKSLTAEYNSVQHGGLLSILVIFVLPAAVLISGLVVWIRRRRA
;
A
#
# COMPACT_ATOMS: atom_id res chain seq x y z
N ASN A 1 -9.76 -9.49 17.25
CA ASN A 1 -9.12 -10.76 16.80
C ASN A 1 -9.79 -11.16 15.51
N ASP A 2 -9.09 -10.98 14.40
CA ASP A 2 -9.58 -11.36 13.09
C ASP A 2 -9.31 -12.85 12.88
N THR A 3 -10.22 -13.55 12.20
CA THR A 3 -10.06 -14.95 11.87
C THR A 3 -9.59 -15.05 10.43
N VAL A 4 -8.40 -15.63 10.23
CA VAL A 4 -7.87 -15.88 8.89
C VAL A 4 -8.17 -17.32 8.50
N THR A 5 -8.80 -17.50 7.35
CA THR A 5 -9.14 -18.84 6.81
C THR A 5 -8.60 -18.94 5.39
N GLU A 6 -7.99 -20.08 5.07
CA GLU A 6 -7.56 -20.37 3.69
C GLU A 6 -8.77 -20.72 2.84
N LEU A 7 -8.94 -20.02 1.71
CA LEU A 7 -9.98 -20.26 0.74
C LEU A 7 -9.40 -21.07 -0.45
N ASN A 8 -10.02 -22.21 -0.75
CA ASN A 8 -9.67 -23.03 -1.91
C ASN A 8 -10.78 -22.96 -2.96
N THR A 9 -10.54 -22.19 -4.02
CA THR A 9 -11.49 -21.92 -5.10
C THR A 9 -11.47 -22.94 -6.21
N VAL A 10 -10.49 -23.87 -6.23
CA VAL A 10 -10.32 -24.87 -7.31
C VAL A 10 -11.49 -25.84 -7.37
N MET A 11 -12.10 -26.19 -6.23
CA MET A 11 -13.20 -27.15 -6.16
C MET A 11 -14.57 -26.49 -6.16
N ASP A 12 -14.66 -25.30 -5.59
CA ASP A 12 -15.87 -24.49 -5.52
C ASP A 12 -15.47 -23.00 -5.53
N ALA A 13 -15.76 -22.32 -6.62
CA ALA A 13 -15.43 -20.91 -6.79
C ALA A 13 -16.36 -19.98 -5.97
N SER A 14 -16.97 -20.49 -4.90
CA SER A 14 -17.81 -19.67 -4.02
C SER A 14 -16.97 -18.95 -2.97
N ILE A 15 -17.19 -17.64 -2.83
CA ILE A 15 -16.64 -16.83 -1.74
C ILE A 15 -17.66 -16.85 -0.61
N PRO A 16 -17.26 -17.17 0.64
CA PRO A 16 -18.16 -17.16 1.79
C PRO A 16 -18.85 -15.80 1.98
N GLU A 17 -20.11 -15.79 2.38
CA GLU A 17 -20.87 -14.54 2.60
C GLU A 17 -20.35 -13.73 3.81
N ASP A 18 -19.63 -14.38 4.71
CA ASP A 18 -18.99 -13.79 5.89
C ASP A 18 -17.52 -13.39 5.64
N CYS A 19 -17.11 -13.31 4.37
CA CYS A 19 -15.77 -12.85 4.00
C CYS A 19 -15.71 -11.33 4.02
N ASP A 20 -15.06 -10.75 5.02
CA ASP A 20 -14.86 -9.30 5.15
C ASP A 20 -13.76 -8.77 4.23
N LEU A 21 -12.71 -9.55 4.03
CA LEU A 21 -11.57 -9.20 3.16
C LEU A 21 -11.00 -10.46 2.51
N LEU A 22 -10.90 -10.45 1.20
CA LEU A 22 -10.21 -11.48 0.43
C LEU A 22 -8.78 -11.04 0.12
N LEU A 23 -7.78 -11.77 0.62
CA LEU A 23 -6.37 -11.51 0.36
C LEU A 23 -5.80 -12.53 -0.63
N MET A 24 -5.29 -12.06 -1.76
CA MET A 24 -4.52 -12.84 -2.72
C MET A 24 -3.05 -12.41 -2.67
N TYR A 25 -2.17 -13.32 -2.27
CA TYR A 25 -0.75 -13.04 -2.09
C TYR A 25 0.10 -13.83 -3.05
N ALA A 26 0.87 -13.14 -3.88
CA ALA A 26 1.85 -13.69 -4.81
C ALA A 26 1.32 -14.91 -5.61
N PRO A 27 0.19 -14.78 -6.34
CA PRO A 27 -0.39 -15.90 -7.06
C PRO A 27 0.61 -16.44 -8.10
N THR A 28 0.78 -17.76 -8.12
CA THR A 28 1.69 -18.46 -9.06
C THR A 28 0.94 -19.19 -10.18
N THR A 29 -0.38 -19.28 -10.06
CA THR A 29 -1.28 -19.90 -11.04
C THR A 29 -2.38 -18.91 -11.33
N ASP A 30 -2.74 -18.80 -12.61
CA ASP A 30 -3.82 -17.91 -13.03
C ASP A 30 -5.18 -18.39 -12.54
N LEU A 31 -6.11 -17.47 -12.46
CA LEU A 31 -7.51 -17.73 -12.13
C LEU A 31 -8.21 -18.42 -13.29
N SER A 32 -9.16 -19.28 -13.00
CA SER A 32 -10.13 -19.76 -13.98
C SER A 32 -11.20 -18.70 -14.26
N GLU A 33 -11.90 -18.80 -15.40
CA GLU A 33 -13.00 -17.89 -15.73
C GLU A 33 -14.13 -17.92 -14.68
N THR A 34 -14.36 -19.06 -14.04
CA THR A 34 -15.35 -19.19 -12.96
C THR A 34 -14.91 -18.46 -11.70
N GLU A 35 -13.62 -18.51 -11.36
CA GLU A 35 -13.07 -17.76 -10.23
C GLU A 35 -13.13 -16.27 -10.47
N VAL A 36 -12.79 -15.79 -11.67
CA VAL A 36 -12.93 -14.36 -12.03
C VAL A 36 -14.37 -13.92 -11.89
N SER A 37 -15.33 -14.68 -12.41
CA SER A 37 -16.75 -14.34 -12.30
C SER A 37 -17.23 -14.28 -10.84
N ALA A 38 -16.73 -15.17 -10.00
CA ALA A 38 -17.03 -15.15 -8.56
C ALA A 38 -16.44 -13.92 -7.85
N LEU A 39 -15.19 -13.55 -8.19
CA LEU A 39 -14.53 -12.37 -7.67
C LEU A 39 -15.22 -11.07 -8.11
N GLU A 40 -15.59 -10.97 -9.38
CA GLU A 40 -16.36 -9.84 -9.89
C GLU A 40 -17.70 -9.71 -9.18
N THR A 41 -18.42 -10.83 -9.01
CA THR A 41 -19.69 -10.84 -8.28
C THR A 41 -19.52 -10.42 -6.82
N TYR A 42 -18.45 -10.88 -6.17
CA TYR A 42 -18.12 -10.49 -4.79
C TYR A 42 -17.85 -8.99 -4.67
N LEU A 43 -17.01 -8.45 -5.56
CA LEU A 43 -16.70 -7.01 -5.58
C LEU A 43 -17.95 -6.18 -5.91
N GLN A 44 -18.76 -6.59 -6.90
CA GLN A 44 -20.01 -5.90 -7.25
C GLN A 44 -21.07 -5.89 -6.14
N LYS A 45 -20.94 -6.75 -5.14
CA LYS A 45 -21.78 -6.76 -3.93
C LYS A 45 -21.20 -5.95 -2.78
N GLY A 46 -20.13 -5.18 -2.99
CA GLY A 46 -19.45 -4.40 -1.96
C GLY A 46 -18.33 -5.16 -1.25
N GLY A 47 -17.90 -6.29 -1.81
CA GLY A 47 -16.77 -7.05 -1.30
C GLY A 47 -15.44 -6.27 -1.33
N LYS A 48 -14.51 -6.67 -0.49
CA LYS A 48 -13.21 -6.02 -0.35
C LYS A 48 -12.10 -7.01 -0.63
N MET A 49 -11.20 -6.66 -1.55
CA MET A 49 -10.13 -7.55 -2.02
C MET A 49 -8.80 -6.83 -2.02
N MET A 50 -7.76 -7.55 -1.62
CA MET A 50 -6.37 -7.10 -1.73
C MET A 50 -5.57 -8.09 -2.55
N VAL A 51 -4.87 -7.60 -3.56
CA VAL A 51 -3.96 -8.36 -4.43
C VAL A 51 -2.55 -7.86 -4.24
N ILE A 52 -1.65 -8.76 -3.91
CA ILE A 52 -0.22 -8.48 -3.83
C ILE A 52 0.46 -9.33 -4.90
N LEU A 53 1.05 -8.67 -5.90
CA LEU A 53 1.70 -9.34 -7.01
C LEU A 53 3.04 -9.96 -6.58
N GLY A 54 3.34 -11.14 -7.10
CA GLY A 54 4.61 -11.85 -6.91
C GLY A 54 5.50 -11.76 -8.15
N ASP A 55 6.28 -12.81 -8.40
CA ASP A 55 7.29 -12.86 -9.46
C ASP A 55 6.74 -13.24 -10.84
N LYS A 56 5.43 -13.11 -11.07
CA LYS A 56 4.81 -13.41 -12.36
C LYS A 56 4.84 -12.21 -13.28
N GLU A 57 5.36 -12.40 -14.48
CA GLU A 57 5.41 -11.36 -15.50
C GLU A 57 4.06 -11.15 -16.20
N LYS A 58 3.95 -10.01 -16.91
CA LYS A 58 2.76 -9.71 -17.70
C LYS A 58 2.46 -10.82 -18.71
N GLY A 59 1.21 -11.25 -18.74
CA GLY A 59 0.73 -12.32 -19.62
C GLY A 59 0.81 -13.73 -19.01
N GLU A 60 1.42 -13.90 -17.83
CA GLU A 60 1.42 -15.18 -17.13
C GLU A 60 0.15 -15.41 -16.29
N LEU A 61 -0.52 -14.32 -15.90
CA LEU A 61 -1.78 -14.33 -15.14
C LEU A 61 -2.88 -13.55 -15.90
N PRO A 62 -3.23 -13.93 -17.13
CA PRO A 62 -4.09 -13.12 -18.00
C PRO A 62 -5.51 -12.87 -17.43
N ASN A 63 -6.06 -13.80 -16.68
CA ASN A 63 -7.39 -13.62 -16.08
C ASN A 63 -7.36 -12.68 -14.87
N LEU A 64 -6.32 -12.76 -14.04
CA LEU A 64 -6.11 -11.80 -12.96
C LEU A 64 -5.83 -10.39 -13.52
N GLU A 65 -5.03 -10.30 -14.57
CA GLU A 65 -4.75 -9.02 -15.26
C GLU A 65 -6.04 -8.43 -15.86
N ALA A 66 -6.91 -9.24 -16.45
CA ALA A 66 -8.19 -8.78 -16.96
C ALA A 66 -9.10 -8.23 -15.84
N LEU A 67 -9.12 -8.88 -14.67
CA LEU A 67 -9.83 -8.38 -13.50
C LEU A 67 -9.28 -7.01 -13.06
N MET A 68 -7.95 -6.86 -12.91
CA MET A 68 -7.33 -5.58 -12.56
C MET A 68 -7.62 -4.48 -13.59
N LYS A 69 -7.62 -4.85 -14.89
CA LYS A 69 -7.97 -3.93 -15.99
C LYS A 69 -9.39 -3.40 -15.88
N THR A 70 -10.34 -4.23 -15.46
CA THR A 70 -11.73 -3.81 -15.21
C THR A 70 -11.77 -2.66 -14.18
N TYR A 71 -10.86 -2.69 -13.21
CA TYR A 71 -10.72 -1.68 -12.15
C TYR A 71 -9.70 -0.57 -12.48
N GLY A 72 -9.30 -0.42 -13.74
CA GLY A 72 -8.46 0.68 -14.20
C GLY A 72 -6.96 0.51 -13.97
N LEU A 73 -6.48 -0.72 -13.79
CA LEU A 73 -5.07 -1.03 -13.59
C LEU A 73 -4.57 -2.03 -14.63
N GLU A 74 -3.65 -1.60 -15.48
CA GLU A 74 -2.99 -2.47 -16.46
C GLU A 74 -1.55 -2.75 -16.04
N MET A 75 -1.14 -4.01 -16.07
CA MET A 75 0.22 -4.41 -15.75
C MET A 75 1.19 -3.97 -16.85
N ALA A 76 2.30 -3.35 -16.48
CA ALA A 76 3.39 -3.01 -17.38
C ALA A 76 4.28 -4.22 -17.67
N ASP A 77 5.01 -4.18 -18.79
CA ASP A 77 5.93 -5.25 -19.15
C ASP A 77 7.20 -5.19 -18.29
N GLY A 78 7.67 -6.32 -17.80
CA GLY A 78 8.92 -6.48 -17.09
C GLY A 78 8.90 -5.96 -15.65
N TYR A 79 10.10 -5.67 -15.13
CA TYR A 79 10.29 -5.17 -13.77
C TYR A 79 10.57 -3.67 -13.78
N ILE A 80 10.18 -3.02 -12.70
CA ILE A 80 10.37 -1.57 -12.55
C ILE A 80 11.72 -1.28 -11.91
N ALA A 81 12.40 -0.30 -12.48
CA ALA A 81 13.60 0.33 -11.96
C ALA A 81 13.35 1.82 -11.76
N ASP A 82 13.96 2.43 -10.72
CA ASP A 82 13.90 3.86 -10.48
C ASP A 82 15.31 4.41 -10.29
N THR A 83 15.73 5.32 -11.18
CA THR A 83 17.07 5.89 -11.17
C THR A 83 17.25 7.00 -10.16
N GLN A 84 16.18 7.56 -9.63
CA GLN A 84 16.20 8.68 -8.68
C GLN A 84 15.94 8.24 -7.24
N ARG A 85 14.97 7.34 -7.04
CA ARG A 85 14.57 6.89 -5.71
C ARG A 85 14.89 5.41 -5.50
N ASN A 86 16.19 5.12 -5.32
CA ASN A 86 16.68 3.76 -5.15
C ASN A 86 17.62 3.62 -3.94
N TYR A 87 17.78 2.38 -3.48
CA TYR A 87 18.69 2.07 -2.39
C TYR A 87 20.11 1.83 -2.92
N GLN A 88 21.04 2.70 -2.55
CA GLN A 88 22.50 2.57 -2.82
C GLN A 88 22.87 2.32 -4.28
N GLY A 89 22.10 2.84 -5.24
CA GLY A 89 22.37 2.67 -6.66
C GLY A 89 21.85 1.36 -7.26
N ASN A 90 21.14 0.55 -6.49
CA ASN A 90 20.37 -0.57 -7.03
C ASN A 90 18.98 -0.09 -7.45
N TYR A 91 18.78 0.11 -8.73
CA TYR A 91 17.57 0.71 -9.29
C TYR A 91 16.30 -0.14 -9.10
N TYR A 92 16.43 -1.44 -8.83
CA TYR A 92 15.30 -2.33 -8.53
C TYR A 92 14.89 -2.35 -7.05
N TYR A 93 15.65 -1.64 -6.19
CA TYR A 93 15.33 -1.40 -4.78
C TYR A 93 14.74 0.00 -4.65
N ILE A 94 13.43 0.11 -4.76
CA ILE A 94 12.74 1.38 -4.96
C ILE A 94 12.15 1.90 -3.66
N PHE A 95 12.39 3.19 -3.37
CA PHE A 95 11.65 3.96 -2.38
C PHE A 95 10.51 4.71 -3.10
N PRO A 96 9.27 4.22 -3.08
CA PRO A 96 8.16 4.85 -3.77
C PRO A 96 7.93 6.29 -3.34
N GLU A 97 7.33 7.08 -4.22
CA GLU A 97 6.64 8.30 -3.83
C GLU A 97 5.27 7.90 -3.27
N LEU A 98 4.97 8.37 -2.05
CA LEU A 98 3.74 8.03 -1.35
C LEU A 98 2.74 9.18 -1.45
N SER A 99 1.49 8.85 -1.77
CA SER A 99 0.34 9.76 -1.74
C SER A 99 -0.75 9.12 -0.90
N LEU A 100 -0.59 9.20 0.43
CA LEU A 100 -1.42 8.49 1.39
C LEU A 100 -2.61 9.35 1.81
N ASP A 101 -3.80 8.76 1.77
CA ASP A 101 -4.99 9.30 2.42
C ASP A 101 -4.93 9.10 3.95
N SER A 102 -5.98 9.55 4.65
CA SER A 102 -6.06 9.44 6.12
C SER A 102 -5.94 8.01 6.62
N ASP A 103 -6.47 7.04 5.85
CA ASP A 103 -6.57 5.65 6.27
C ASP A 103 -5.21 4.94 6.12
N LEU A 104 -4.48 5.29 5.06
CA LEU A 104 -3.17 4.70 4.77
C LEU A 104 -2.02 5.37 5.51
N SER A 105 -2.17 6.62 5.95
CA SER A 105 -1.09 7.43 6.56
C SER A 105 -0.88 7.19 8.06
N SER A 106 -1.77 6.47 8.73
CA SER A 106 -1.71 6.27 10.19
C SER A 106 -0.37 5.64 10.63
N GLY A 107 0.35 6.32 11.52
CA GLY A 107 1.65 5.84 12.04
C GLY A 107 2.80 5.84 11.04
N ILE A 108 2.62 6.37 9.82
CA ILE A 108 3.69 6.57 8.85
C ILE A 108 4.26 7.96 9.05
N SER A 109 5.54 8.05 9.33
CA SER A 109 6.21 9.30 9.71
C SER A 109 7.39 9.67 8.80
N SER A 110 8.08 8.68 8.26
CA SER A 110 9.30 8.89 7.47
C SER A 110 9.11 8.57 5.98
N GLU A 111 7.98 8.00 5.62
CA GLU A 111 7.70 7.51 4.25
C GLU A 111 8.78 6.53 3.73
N MET A 112 9.47 5.85 4.65
CA MET A 112 10.52 4.90 4.33
C MET A 112 9.92 3.53 4.02
N VAL A 113 9.31 3.43 2.84
CA VAL A 113 8.80 2.17 2.28
C VAL A 113 9.75 1.71 1.20
N LEU A 114 10.12 0.43 1.20
CA LEU A 114 11.00 -0.18 0.21
C LEU A 114 10.28 -1.32 -0.50
N VAL A 115 10.28 -1.29 -1.83
CA VAL A 115 9.85 -2.40 -2.67
C VAL A 115 11.00 -2.88 -3.54
N ILE A 116 11.10 -4.19 -3.71
CA ILE A 116 12.21 -4.84 -4.42
C ILE A 116 11.62 -5.68 -5.56
N ASN A 117 12.24 -5.61 -6.74
CA ASN A 117 11.82 -6.34 -7.93
C ASN A 117 10.30 -6.21 -8.17
N SER A 118 9.81 -4.98 -8.11
CA SER A 118 8.38 -4.69 -8.29
C SER A 118 7.99 -4.76 -9.76
N HIS A 119 6.79 -5.24 -10.02
CA HIS A 119 6.11 -4.95 -11.26
C HIS A 119 5.56 -3.52 -11.25
N GLY A 120 5.21 -3.00 -12.42
CA GLY A 120 4.55 -1.72 -12.58
C GLY A 120 3.11 -1.89 -13.01
N LEU A 121 2.30 -0.93 -12.59
CA LEU A 121 0.95 -0.80 -13.09
C LEU A 121 0.83 0.55 -13.79
N THR A 122 0.04 0.58 -14.86
CA THR A 122 -0.38 1.79 -15.55
C THR A 122 -1.84 2.05 -15.24
N GLN A 123 -2.16 3.25 -14.81
CA GLN A 123 -3.55 3.64 -14.62
C GLN A 123 -4.20 3.87 -15.98
N ILE A 124 -5.32 3.22 -16.21
CA ILE A 124 -6.18 3.34 -17.39
C ILE A 124 -7.60 3.69 -16.97
N ASP A 125 -8.45 4.07 -17.92
CA ASP A 125 -9.86 4.30 -17.61
C ASP A 125 -10.53 2.97 -17.21
N PRO A 126 -11.21 2.89 -16.06
CA PRO A 126 -11.90 1.69 -15.63
C PRO A 126 -13.10 1.41 -16.56
N VAL A 127 -13.55 0.15 -16.58
CA VAL A 127 -14.66 -0.28 -17.47
C VAL A 127 -15.99 0.36 -17.08
N ARG A 128 -16.17 0.73 -15.80
CA ARG A 128 -17.40 1.33 -15.28
C ARG A 128 -17.12 2.70 -14.67
N ASP A 129 -17.95 3.68 -14.95
CA ASP A 129 -17.87 5.05 -14.42
C ASP A 129 -18.07 5.14 -12.90
N THR A 130 -18.60 4.07 -12.29
CA THR A 130 -18.77 3.94 -10.83
C THR A 130 -17.47 3.61 -10.11
N ILE A 131 -16.41 3.25 -10.84
CA ILE A 131 -15.11 2.89 -10.29
C ILE A 131 -14.19 4.13 -10.28
N THR A 132 -13.55 4.35 -9.14
CA THR A 132 -12.50 5.36 -8.99
C THR A 132 -11.22 4.68 -8.54
N THR A 133 -10.14 4.85 -9.30
CA THR A 133 -8.84 4.26 -9.01
C THR A 133 -7.84 5.34 -8.62
N THR A 134 -7.26 5.22 -7.44
CA THR A 134 -6.33 6.17 -6.85
C THR A 134 -5.02 5.50 -6.51
N PRO A 135 -3.91 5.86 -7.17
CA PRO A 135 -2.58 5.41 -6.79
C PRO A 135 -2.16 6.00 -5.43
N PHE A 136 -1.56 5.17 -4.57
CA PHE A 136 -0.96 5.61 -3.30
C PHE A 136 0.55 5.38 -3.22
N MET A 137 1.10 4.55 -4.10
CA MET A 137 2.54 4.39 -4.31
C MET A 137 2.86 4.49 -5.79
N THR A 138 3.86 5.30 -6.15
CA THR A 138 4.34 5.43 -7.53
C THR A 138 5.86 5.48 -7.58
N THR A 139 6.44 5.23 -8.76
CA THR A 139 7.84 5.60 -9.01
C THR A 139 7.99 7.11 -9.08
N SER A 140 9.23 7.59 -8.99
CA SER A 140 9.58 8.94 -9.38
C SER A 140 9.49 9.11 -10.91
N GLN A 141 9.78 10.33 -11.39
CA GLN A 141 9.92 10.58 -12.83
C GLN A 141 11.12 9.85 -13.46
N GLY A 142 12.00 9.27 -12.66
CA GLY A 142 13.11 8.44 -13.12
C GLY A 142 12.78 6.94 -13.20
N GLY A 143 11.50 6.61 -13.28
CA GLY A 143 11.00 5.24 -13.40
C GLY A 143 11.17 4.66 -14.81
N TYR A 144 11.46 3.36 -14.87
CA TYR A 144 11.57 2.58 -16.10
C TYR A 144 10.93 1.21 -15.91
N ALA A 145 10.18 0.76 -16.90
CA ALA A 145 9.84 -0.65 -17.05
C ALA A 145 10.93 -1.33 -17.89
N VAL A 146 11.51 -2.39 -17.37
CA VAL A 146 12.70 -3.06 -17.95
C VAL A 146 12.33 -4.49 -18.31
N THR A 147 12.45 -4.82 -19.59
CA THR A 147 12.39 -6.18 -20.12
C THR A 147 13.78 -6.61 -20.61
N GLU A 148 13.91 -7.84 -21.09
CA GLU A 148 15.18 -8.30 -21.70
C GLU A 148 15.59 -7.46 -22.93
N ASP A 149 14.61 -6.95 -23.68
CA ASP A 149 14.84 -6.31 -24.98
C ASP A 149 14.63 -4.79 -24.97
N ALA A 150 13.98 -4.23 -23.95
CA ALA A 150 13.56 -2.85 -23.94
C ALA A 150 13.56 -2.20 -22.55
N GLN A 151 13.68 -0.88 -22.55
CA GLN A 151 13.44 -0.03 -21.36
C GLN A 151 12.46 1.05 -21.75
N THR A 152 11.34 1.13 -21.02
CA THR A 152 10.31 2.13 -21.27
C THR A 152 10.26 3.10 -20.10
N GLU A 153 10.60 4.37 -20.37
CA GLU A 153 10.57 5.44 -19.40
C GLU A 153 9.11 5.80 -19.05
N GLY A 154 8.83 6.00 -17.78
CA GLY A 154 7.50 6.42 -17.31
C GLY A 154 7.38 6.44 -15.80
N THR A 155 6.29 7.02 -15.32
CA THR A 155 5.88 6.91 -13.92
C THR A 155 4.93 5.73 -13.80
N TYR A 156 5.30 4.76 -12.97
CA TYR A 156 4.55 3.53 -12.77
C TYR A 156 3.90 3.51 -11.40
N VAL A 157 2.68 3.00 -11.33
CA VAL A 157 1.99 2.75 -10.09
C VAL A 157 2.54 1.47 -9.46
N LEU A 158 2.89 1.54 -8.18
CA LEU A 158 3.39 0.42 -7.37
C LEU A 158 2.37 -0.03 -6.32
N GLY A 159 1.36 0.80 -6.09
CA GLY A 159 0.21 0.48 -5.26
C GLY A 159 -0.95 1.41 -5.55
N ALA A 160 -2.15 0.85 -5.66
CA ALA A 160 -3.38 1.60 -5.92
C ALA A 160 -4.57 1.01 -5.19
N VAL A 161 -5.56 1.86 -4.95
CA VAL A 161 -6.89 1.48 -4.44
C VAL A 161 -7.92 1.84 -5.50
N ALA A 162 -8.71 0.88 -5.92
CA ALA A 162 -9.91 1.08 -6.72
C ALA A 162 -11.15 0.88 -5.85
N THR A 163 -12.03 1.86 -5.84
CA THR A 163 -13.30 1.82 -5.12
C THR A 163 -14.46 1.89 -6.10
N GLU A 164 -15.51 1.16 -5.84
CA GLU A 164 -16.74 1.19 -6.64
C GLU A 164 -17.94 1.42 -5.72
N SER A 165 -18.76 2.41 -6.04
CA SER A 165 -20.00 2.67 -5.35
C SER A 165 -21.09 1.72 -5.86
N VAL A 166 -21.53 0.81 -5.00
CA VAL A 166 -22.56 -0.18 -5.30
C VAL A 166 -23.87 0.27 -4.66
N THR A 167 -24.88 0.53 -5.50
CA THR A 167 -26.25 0.77 -5.04
C THR A 167 -27.00 -0.55 -5.07
N ASP A 168 -27.56 -0.97 -3.96
CA ASP A 168 -28.43 -2.15 -3.91
C ASP A 168 -29.62 -1.93 -4.86
N ALA A 169 -29.64 -2.65 -5.97
CA ALA A 169 -30.72 -2.61 -6.96
C ALA A 169 -32.10 -3.07 -6.39
N ALA A 170 -32.12 -3.63 -5.18
CA ALA A 170 -33.33 -4.06 -4.51
C ALA A 170 -34.26 -2.91 -4.07
N SER A 171 -33.78 -1.66 -4.07
CA SER A 171 -34.57 -0.48 -3.70
C SER A 171 -35.20 0.26 -4.90
N ALA A 172 -34.84 -0.09 -6.13
CA ALA A 172 -35.28 0.63 -7.33
C ALA A 172 -36.63 0.11 -7.88
N ASP A 173 -37.06 -1.11 -7.54
CA ASP A 173 -38.28 -1.72 -8.08
C ASP A 173 -39.57 -1.40 -7.28
N ALA A 174 -39.45 -0.67 -6.16
CA ALA A 174 -40.62 -0.28 -5.34
C ALA A 174 -41.19 1.11 -5.67
N ALA A 175 -40.60 1.87 -6.60
CA ALA A 175 -40.97 3.26 -6.88
C ALA A 175 -41.77 3.47 -8.19
N THR A 176 -42.10 2.42 -8.91
CA THR A 176 -42.84 2.53 -10.20
C THR A 176 -44.08 1.65 -10.27
N SER A 177 -45.02 1.87 -9.36
CA SER A 177 -46.43 1.52 -9.60
C SER A 177 -47.30 2.22 -8.55
N ASP A 178 -47.68 3.43 -8.79
CA ASP A 178 -49.06 3.94 -8.68
C ASP A 178 -49.11 5.44 -8.95
N SER A 179 -49.59 5.83 -10.10
CA SER A 179 -50.11 7.19 -10.35
C SER A 179 -51.00 7.14 -11.57
N ALA A 180 -52.27 6.79 -11.35
CA ALA A 180 -53.32 7.21 -12.24
C ALA A 180 -54.54 7.64 -11.41
N GLU A 181 -54.92 8.89 -11.66
CA GLU A 181 -56.25 9.51 -11.49
C GLU A 181 -56.83 9.72 -10.05
N ASN A 182 -56.89 10.93 -9.58
CA ASN A 182 -58.11 11.72 -9.65
C ASN A 182 -57.93 13.18 -9.23
N ALA A 183 -58.40 14.10 -10.04
CA ALA A 183 -58.55 15.52 -9.74
C ALA A 183 -59.88 15.75 -8.98
N GLU A 184 -59.88 16.58 -7.94
CA GLU A 184 -60.86 17.64 -7.68
C GLU A 184 -60.57 18.36 -6.35
N ASP A 185 -60.27 19.62 -6.52
CA ASP A 185 -60.67 20.86 -5.81
C ASP A 185 -61.13 20.75 -4.35
N THR A 186 -60.42 21.46 -3.42
CA THR A 186 -61.00 22.46 -2.47
C THR A 186 -59.90 23.18 -1.65
N GLU A 187 -60.13 24.49 -1.46
CA GLU A 187 -59.30 25.52 -0.86
C GLU A 187 -58.86 25.30 0.63
N ALA A 188 -57.63 25.84 0.85
CA ALA A 188 -57.16 26.60 2.02
C ALA A 188 -57.41 26.09 3.48
N THR A 189 -56.30 25.84 4.16
CA THR A 189 -55.95 26.57 5.40
C THR A 189 -54.50 26.21 5.82
N SER A 190 -53.72 27.27 6.09
CA SER A 190 -52.35 27.21 6.62
C SER A 190 -52.27 26.59 7.99
N GLU A 191 -51.43 25.59 8.19
CA GLU A 191 -50.72 25.36 9.46
C GLU A 191 -49.32 24.78 9.16
N THR A 192 -48.34 25.43 9.75
CA THR A 192 -46.92 25.12 9.72
C THR A 192 -46.71 23.81 10.49
N ASP A 193 -46.41 22.72 9.79
CA ASP A 193 -45.88 21.54 10.44
C ASP A 193 -44.56 21.15 9.78
N THR A 194 -43.54 21.06 10.61
CA THR A 194 -42.18 20.71 10.27
C THR A 194 -42.16 19.24 9.86
N SER A 195 -42.29 18.99 8.54
CA SER A 195 -42.04 17.64 8.02
C SER A 195 -40.55 17.40 8.05
N GLU A 196 -40.09 16.60 8.98
CA GLU A 196 -38.83 15.88 8.86
C GLU A 196 -38.82 15.12 7.54
N ASN A 197 -37.97 15.60 6.64
CA ASN A 197 -37.69 14.96 5.38
C ASN A 197 -36.89 13.69 5.69
N THR A 198 -37.58 12.58 5.87
CA THR A 198 -36.94 11.27 5.89
C THR A 198 -36.48 10.97 4.48
N ALA A 199 -35.32 11.53 4.12
CA ALA A 199 -34.56 11.02 2.99
C ALA A 199 -34.29 9.54 3.31
N SER A 200 -34.86 8.64 2.54
CA SER A 200 -34.45 7.24 2.52
C SER A 200 -32.96 7.24 2.29
N GLU A 201 -32.18 6.90 3.31
CA GLU A 201 -30.75 6.64 3.16
C GLU A 201 -30.64 5.47 2.20
N VAL A 202 -30.27 5.77 0.95
CA VAL A 202 -29.83 4.76 0.01
C VAL A 202 -28.56 4.18 0.60
N ASN A 203 -28.62 2.97 1.12
CA ASN A 203 -27.44 2.24 1.58
C ASN A 203 -26.52 2.01 0.39
N THR A 204 -25.56 2.89 0.21
CA THR A 204 -24.51 2.76 -0.79
C THR A 204 -23.39 1.96 -0.15
N THR A 205 -23.26 0.71 -0.53
CA THR A 205 -22.13 -0.13 -0.14
C THR A 205 -20.97 0.17 -1.08
N GLN A 206 -19.76 0.28 -0.56
CA GLN A 206 -18.58 0.55 -1.36
C GLN A 206 -17.71 -0.71 -1.42
N SER A 207 -17.42 -1.19 -2.63
CA SER A 207 -16.39 -2.20 -2.83
C SER A 207 -15.00 -1.57 -2.88
N ARG A 208 -13.99 -2.37 -2.57
CA ARG A 208 -12.59 -1.92 -2.56
C ARG A 208 -11.66 -3.00 -3.09
N LEU A 209 -10.89 -2.66 -4.12
CA LEU A 209 -9.80 -3.48 -4.62
C LEU A 209 -8.48 -2.74 -4.37
N THR A 210 -7.63 -3.29 -3.51
CA THR A 210 -6.28 -2.76 -3.27
C THR A 210 -5.28 -3.63 -4.01
N VAL A 211 -4.44 -3.04 -4.84
CA VAL A 211 -3.39 -3.76 -5.57
C VAL A 211 -2.03 -3.21 -5.17
N ILE A 212 -1.12 -4.12 -4.80
CA ILE A 212 0.28 -3.83 -4.47
C ILE A 212 1.15 -4.62 -5.45
N ALA A 213 2.04 -3.94 -6.15
CA ALA A 213 2.78 -4.49 -7.28
C ALA A 213 4.04 -5.30 -6.88
N SER A 214 4.29 -5.50 -5.58
CA SER A 214 5.44 -6.28 -5.10
C SER A 214 5.16 -7.01 -3.80
N ALA A 215 5.37 -8.32 -3.80
CA ALA A 215 5.32 -9.16 -2.59
C ALA A 215 6.43 -8.81 -1.57
N SER A 216 7.49 -8.14 -1.99
CA SER A 216 8.58 -7.70 -1.12
C SER A 216 8.15 -6.70 -0.05
N LEU A 217 6.97 -6.06 -0.20
CA LEU A 217 6.43 -5.14 0.80
C LEU A 217 6.33 -5.78 2.18
N ILE A 218 5.95 -7.06 2.24
CA ILE A 218 5.77 -7.82 3.49
C ILE A 218 6.70 -9.01 3.62
N ASP A 219 7.73 -9.10 2.77
CA ASP A 219 8.73 -10.17 2.86
C ASP A 219 9.57 -9.98 4.13
N PRO A 220 9.63 -10.99 5.05
CA PRO A 220 10.46 -10.91 6.24
C PRO A 220 11.93 -10.64 5.95
N GLN A 221 12.46 -11.10 4.82
CA GLN A 221 13.84 -10.83 4.43
C GLN A 221 14.10 -9.34 4.21
N VAL A 222 13.09 -8.58 3.79
CA VAL A 222 13.16 -7.13 3.61
C VAL A 222 12.88 -6.42 4.94
N THR A 223 11.77 -6.74 5.58
CA THR A 223 11.30 -6.04 6.78
C THR A 223 12.23 -6.25 7.99
N ASP A 224 12.82 -7.44 8.14
CA ASP A 224 13.76 -7.74 9.22
C ASP A 224 15.17 -7.19 8.97
N SER A 225 15.55 -7.03 7.68
CA SER A 225 16.87 -6.50 7.32
C SER A 225 16.97 -4.99 7.51
N PHE A 226 15.87 -4.27 7.44
CA PHE A 226 15.81 -2.82 7.50
C PHE A 226 14.84 -2.35 8.59
N SER A 227 15.34 -2.20 9.80
CA SER A 227 14.54 -1.84 10.99
C SER A 227 13.87 -0.46 10.95
N THR A 228 14.20 0.36 9.96
CA THR A 228 13.64 1.72 9.79
C THR A 228 12.52 1.78 8.76
N LEU A 229 12.21 0.67 8.09
CA LEU A 229 11.15 0.63 7.09
C LEU A 229 9.76 0.64 7.74
N GLU A 230 8.85 1.35 7.11
CA GLU A 230 7.44 1.44 7.47
C GLU A 230 6.56 0.52 6.59
N ASN A 231 7.17 -0.46 5.92
CA ASN A 231 6.49 -1.44 5.05
C ASN A 231 5.34 -2.16 5.78
N SER A 232 5.63 -2.71 6.95
CA SER A 232 4.63 -3.43 7.76
C SER A 232 3.50 -2.52 8.21
N GLN A 233 3.81 -1.25 8.54
CA GLN A 233 2.81 -0.27 8.93
C GLN A 233 1.89 0.07 7.75
N LEU A 234 2.45 0.33 6.57
CA LEU A 234 1.67 0.60 5.36
C LEU A 234 0.77 -0.58 4.99
N PHE A 235 1.31 -1.81 5.06
CA PHE A 235 0.51 -3.01 4.82
C PHE A 235 -0.64 -3.14 5.81
N MET A 236 -0.38 -2.97 7.11
CA MET A 236 -1.42 -3.03 8.14
C MET A 236 -2.48 -1.95 7.96
N ASN A 237 -2.07 -0.74 7.57
CA ASN A 237 -3.01 0.33 7.24
C ASN A 237 -3.88 -0.05 6.03
N ALA A 238 -3.27 -0.60 4.97
CA ALA A 238 -4.00 -1.05 3.79
C ALA A 238 -4.99 -2.19 4.10
N VAL A 239 -4.64 -3.10 5.01
CA VAL A 239 -5.57 -4.13 5.51
C VAL A 239 -6.70 -3.48 6.30
N THR A 240 -6.36 -2.62 7.28
CA THR A 240 -7.33 -2.01 8.19
C THR A 240 -8.31 -1.09 7.47
N ALA A 241 -7.86 -0.42 6.40
CA ALA A 241 -8.71 0.45 5.58
C ALA A 241 -9.87 -0.28 4.86
N ASN A 242 -9.88 -1.61 4.91
CA ASN A 242 -10.99 -2.42 4.40
C ASN A 242 -12.08 -2.69 5.45
N PHE A 243 -11.86 -2.33 6.72
CA PHE A 243 -12.81 -2.59 7.79
C PHE A 243 -13.44 -1.28 8.27
N ASP A 244 -14.76 -1.20 8.27
CA ASP A 244 -15.49 -0.06 8.82
C ASP A 244 -15.33 -0.04 10.35
N ASN A 245 -15.08 1.14 10.93
CA ASN A 245 -14.96 1.37 12.39
C ASN A 245 -13.72 0.77 13.08
N THR A 246 -12.68 0.37 12.38
CA THR A 246 -11.42 0.07 13.03
C THR A 246 -10.64 1.36 13.31
N GLN A 247 -10.65 1.80 14.56
CA GLN A 247 -9.66 2.79 14.99
C GLN A 247 -8.30 2.10 15.01
N ASN A 248 -7.46 2.46 14.07
CA ASN A 248 -6.07 2.04 14.05
C ASN A 248 -5.38 2.64 15.27
N ILE A 249 -5.36 1.92 16.38
CA ILE A 249 -4.54 2.28 17.53
C ILE A 249 -3.10 1.90 17.13
N SER A 250 -2.45 2.80 16.38
CA SER A 250 -1.03 2.71 16.12
C SER A 250 -0.30 2.84 17.46
N ILE A 251 0.04 1.72 18.05
CA ILE A 251 1.02 1.69 19.14
C ILE A 251 2.36 1.82 18.41
N GLU A 252 2.96 3.03 18.45
CA GLU A 252 4.30 3.23 17.94
C GLU A 252 5.20 2.13 18.48
N PRO A 253 5.87 1.34 17.60
CA PRO A 253 6.80 0.33 18.07
C PRO A 253 7.90 1.03 18.84
N LYS A 254 7.93 0.83 20.16
CA LYS A 254 9.00 1.36 20.99
C LYS A 254 10.29 0.69 20.54
N SER A 255 11.12 1.44 19.85
CA SER A 255 12.45 1.01 19.46
C SER A 255 13.18 0.44 20.68
N LEU A 256 13.41 -0.88 20.66
CA LEU A 256 14.26 -1.56 21.64
C LEU A 256 15.74 -1.44 21.25
N THR A 257 16.08 -0.58 20.28
CA THR A 257 17.47 -0.28 19.96
C THR A 257 18.12 0.33 21.19
N ALA A 258 19.01 -0.44 21.80
CA ALA A 258 19.90 0.09 22.83
C ALA A 258 20.59 1.30 22.22
N GLU A 259 20.38 2.48 22.79
CA GLU A 259 21.15 3.67 22.42
C GLU A 259 22.61 3.35 22.73
N TYR A 260 23.35 2.95 21.71
CA TYR A 260 24.80 2.90 21.83
C TYR A 260 25.28 4.33 21.92
N ASN A 261 25.81 4.71 23.08
CA ASN A 261 26.54 5.95 23.25
C ASN A 261 27.73 5.95 22.28
N SER A 262 27.49 6.37 21.05
CA SER A 262 28.54 6.60 20.09
C SER A 262 29.30 7.85 20.54
N VAL A 263 30.60 7.69 20.84
CA VAL A 263 31.46 8.79 21.21
C VAL A 263 31.54 9.75 20.03
N GLN A 264 30.78 10.86 20.10
CA GLN A 264 30.93 11.95 19.14
C GLN A 264 32.39 12.37 19.17
N HIS A 265 33.10 12.33 18.05
CA HIS A 265 34.54 12.63 17.93
C HIS A 265 35.50 11.49 18.31
N GLY A 266 35.10 10.23 18.17
CA GLY A 266 35.98 9.07 18.40
C GLY A 266 37.33 9.16 17.67
N GLY A 267 37.35 9.77 16.48
CA GLY A 267 38.58 10.01 15.72
C GLY A 267 39.55 10.97 16.41
N LEU A 268 39.06 12.06 17.01
CA LEU A 268 39.91 13.00 17.77
C LEU A 268 40.46 12.36 19.02
N LEU A 269 39.64 11.56 19.72
CA LEU A 269 40.06 10.85 20.93
C LEU A 269 41.12 9.78 20.60
N SER A 270 40.99 9.09 19.47
CA SER A 270 41.99 8.15 18.98
C SER A 270 43.31 8.81 18.66
N ILE A 271 43.32 9.95 17.99
CA ILE A 271 44.54 10.74 17.70
C ILE A 271 45.23 11.19 19.00
N LEU A 272 44.47 11.66 19.99
CA LEU A 272 45.00 12.10 21.26
C LEU A 272 45.68 10.94 22.02
N VAL A 273 45.04 9.78 22.07
CA VAL A 273 45.58 8.60 22.79
C VAL A 273 46.76 7.98 22.04
N ILE A 274 46.68 7.84 20.72
CA ILE A 274 47.71 7.13 19.95
C ILE A 274 48.95 7.99 19.65
N PHE A 275 48.80 9.30 19.47
CA PHE A 275 49.91 10.17 19.07
C PHE A 275 50.34 11.13 20.16
N VAL A 276 49.40 11.85 20.79
CA VAL A 276 49.76 12.93 21.77
C VAL A 276 50.32 12.35 23.05
N LEU A 277 49.76 11.29 23.56
CA LEU A 277 50.18 10.69 24.82
C LEU A 277 51.58 10.04 24.71
N PRO A 278 51.91 9.23 23.67
CA PRO A 278 53.28 8.74 23.49
C PRO A 278 54.29 9.86 23.19
N ALA A 279 53.91 10.86 22.41
CA ALA A 279 54.79 12.00 22.14
C ALA A 279 55.16 12.78 23.41
N ALA A 280 54.21 13.00 24.33
CA ALA A 280 54.45 13.65 25.60
C ALA A 280 55.44 12.86 26.47
N VAL A 281 55.32 11.54 26.47
CA VAL A 281 56.26 10.65 27.20
C VAL A 281 57.66 10.73 26.61
N LEU A 282 57.79 10.69 25.28
CA LEU A 282 59.07 10.81 24.60
C LEU A 282 59.74 12.15 24.84
N ILE A 283 58.98 13.26 24.78
CA ILE A 283 59.47 14.60 25.01
C ILE A 283 59.94 14.74 26.47
N SER A 284 59.15 14.27 27.45
CA SER A 284 59.53 14.30 28.85
C SER A 284 60.78 13.47 29.13
N GLY A 285 60.92 12.30 28.51
CA GLY A 285 62.12 11.47 28.61
C GLY A 285 63.35 12.18 28.01
N LEU A 286 63.16 12.82 26.84
CA LEU A 286 64.23 13.58 26.20
C LEU A 286 64.70 14.78 27.06
N VAL A 287 63.77 15.50 27.67
CA VAL A 287 64.09 16.63 28.57
C VAL A 287 64.86 16.13 29.78
N VAL A 288 64.47 15.02 30.41
CA VAL A 288 65.23 14.45 31.55
C VAL A 288 66.60 13.99 31.12
N TRP A 289 66.74 13.38 29.95
CA TRP A 289 68.02 12.94 29.42
C TRP A 289 68.95 14.11 29.12
N ILE A 290 68.47 15.18 28.49
CA ILE A 290 69.25 16.39 28.21
C ILE A 290 69.69 17.07 29.53
N ARG A 291 68.78 17.15 30.52
CA ARG A 291 69.14 17.70 31.85
C ARG A 291 70.23 16.90 32.54
N ARG A 292 70.16 15.59 32.52
CA ARG A 292 71.20 14.69 33.11
C ARG A 292 72.54 14.78 32.39
N ARG A 293 72.58 15.11 31.10
CA ARG A 293 73.82 15.22 30.35
C ARG A 293 74.49 16.54 30.48
N ARG A 294 73.78 17.59 30.98
CA ARG A 294 74.29 18.91 31.21
C ARG A 294 74.64 19.16 32.69
N ALA A 295 74.35 18.28 33.59
CA ALA A 295 74.85 18.24 34.98
C ALA A 295 76.10 17.33 35.07
#